data_e3b34b986a5bdd77db2affd45ef4f261
#
_entry.id   e3b34b986a5bdd77db2affd45ef4f261
#
_cell.length_a   1.000
_cell.length_b   1.000
_cell.length_c   1.000
_cell.angle_alpha   90.00
_cell.angle_beta   90.00
_cell.angle_gamma   90.00
#
_symmetry.space_group_name_H-M   'P 1'
#
loop_
_entity.id
_entity.type
_entity.pdbx_description
1 polymer ?
#
loop_
_entity_poly.entity_id
_entity_poly.type
_entity_poly.pdbx_seq_one_letter_code
_entity_poly.pdbx_strand_id
1 'polypeptide(L)'
;MKRNELRVKKRIISFLSCLAIFCSIFMISFSDVQASESEMKKIDGSYLTMDTSSTGYSFNSLTRGIHLMDGECSITNAAKDKIYAYASTTANHEVDYIGVIVYVDQYIEETGKWGQIDCWMVTDEDEYFIITSKTLTVERGHYYRVHADHFARKDPDTIEET
;
A
#
# COMPACT_ATOMS: atom_id res chain seq x y z
N MET A 1 29.74 -0.49 69.93
CA MET A 1 28.40 -0.15 69.48
C MET A 1 28.38 0.83 68.31
N LYS A 2 29.01 1.96 68.31
CA LYS A 2 29.03 2.96 67.19
C LYS A 2 29.47 2.46 65.78
N ARG A 3 30.32 1.47 65.70
CA ARG A 3 30.92 0.99 64.44
C ARG A 3 29.94 0.20 63.60
N ASN A 4 28.96 -0.49 64.17
CA ASN A 4 27.93 -1.25 63.47
C ASN A 4 26.81 -0.34 62.96
N GLU A 5 26.45 0.70 63.64
CA GLU A 5 25.48 1.68 63.20
C GLU A 5 25.95 2.44 61.96
N LEU A 6 27.24 2.77 61.87
CA LEU A 6 27.81 3.43 60.68
C LEU A 6 27.81 2.52 59.46
N ARG A 7 28.03 1.21 59.64
CA ARG A 7 27.94 0.24 58.52
C ARG A 7 26.52 0.03 58.03
N VAL A 8 25.55 0.01 58.92
CA VAL A 8 24.14 -0.12 58.57
C VAL A 8 23.65 1.14 57.84
N LYS A 9 23.99 2.33 58.33
CA LYS A 9 23.65 3.60 57.67
C LYS A 9 24.25 3.70 56.26
N LYS A 10 25.52 3.30 56.04
CA LYS A 10 26.13 3.28 54.70
C LYS A 10 25.45 2.31 53.74
N ARG A 11 25.02 1.13 54.22
CA ARG A 11 24.27 0.17 53.41
C ARG A 11 22.86 0.68 53.03
N ILE A 12 22.17 1.33 53.94
CA ILE A 12 20.85 1.92 53.69
C ILE A 12 20.94 3.07 52.68
N ILE A 13 21.96 3.94 52.78
CA ILE A 13 22.20 5.03 51.84
C ILE A 13 22.52 4.49 50.44
N SER A 14 23.32 3.42 50.34
CA SER A 14 23.63 2.76 49.06
C SER A 14 22.40 2.12 48.42
N PHE A 15 21.51 1.50 49.21
CA PHE A 15 20.25 0.94 48.70
C PHE A 15 19.27 2.02 48.23
N LEU A 16 19.14 3.14 48.96
CA LEU A 16 18.30 4.25 48.53
C LEU A 16 18.81 4.90 47.24
N SER A 17 20.14 5.02 47.09
CA SER A 17 20.75 5.58 45.89
C SER A 17 20.51 4.68 44.63
N CYS A 18 20.63 3.36 44.79
CA CYS A 18 20.30 2.42 43.70
C CYS A 18 18.80 2.46 43.32
N LEU A 19 17.91 2.57 44.31
CA LEU A 19 16.48 2.64 44.08
C LEU A 19 16.09 3.93 43.33
N ALA A 20 16.72 5.07 43.70
CA ALA A 20 16.49 6.34 42.99
C ALA A 20 16.95 6.32 41.54
N ILE A 21 18.06 5.65 41.24
CA ILE A 21 18.56 5.49 39.87
C ILE A 21 17.62 4.56 39.06
N PHE A 22 17.11 3.48 39.66
CA PHE A 22 16.16 2.58 39.03
C PHE A 22 14.82 3.26 38.70
N CYS A 23 14.31 4.11 39.61
CA CYS A 23 13.09 4.89 39.36
C CYS A 23 13.27 5.94 38.26
N SER A 24 14.45 6.56 38.12
CA SER A 24 14.72 7.54 37.08
C SER A 24 14.81 6.91 35.66
N ILE A 25 15.26 5.66 35.57
CA ILE A 25 15.31 4.92 34.30
C ILE A 25 13.89 4.52 33.88
N PHE A 26 12.99 4.23 34.80
CA PHE A 26 11.59 3.86 34.46
C PHE A 26 10.74 5.04 34.01
N MET A 27 11.10 6.27 34.35
CA MET A 27 10.35 7.48 33.95
C MET A 27 10.66 7.93 32.50
N ILE A 28 11.72 7.41 31.88
CA ILE A 28 12.11 7.78 30.51
C ILE A 28 11.38 6.91 29.44
N SER A 29 10.68 5.86 29.87
CA SER A 29 10.07 4.88 28.95
C SER A 29 8.62 5.18 28.56
N PHE A 30 8.04 6.28 29.02
CA PHE A 30 6.72 6.74 28.58
C PHE A 30 6.85 8.06 27.80
N SER A 31 7.71 8.09 26.80
CA SER A 31 7.44 8.96 25.68
C SER A 31 6.31 8.28 24.91
N ASP A 32 5.09 8.77 25.06
CA ASP A 32 4.05 8.56 24.07
C ASP A 32 4.65 8.99 22.73
N VAL A 33 5.12 8.01 21.97
CA VAL A 33 5.22 8.17 20.54
C VAL A 33 3.76 8.21 20.07
N GLN A 34 3.14 9.37 20.19
CA GLN A 34 2.06 9.72 19.30
C GLN A 34 2.69 9.68 17.90
N ALA A 35 2.58 8.53 17.25
CA ALA A 35 2.57 8.50 15.80
C ALA A 35 1.46 9.50 15.45
N SER A 36 1.85 10.67 15.00
CA SER A 36 0.96 11.56 14.28
C SER A 36 0.46 10.70 13.12
N GLU A 37 -0.76 10.16 13.24
CA GLU A 37 -1.55 9.79 12.08
C GLU A 37 -1.71 11.10 11.31
N SER A 38 -0.72 11.41 10.48
CA SER A 38 -0.95 12.38 9.42
C SER A 38 -2.07 11.74 8.61
N GLU A 39 -3.27 12.32 8.70
CA GLU A 39 -4.39 11.92 7.86
C GLU A 39 -3.86 11.87 6.43
N MET A 40 -3.65 10.65 5.92
CA MET A 40 -3.18 10.46 4.56
C MET A 40 -4.23 11.05 3.64
N LYS A 41 -3.83 12.10 2.91
CA LYS A 41 -4.74 12.81 2.01
C LYS A 41 -5.25 11.83 0.95
N LYS A 42 -6.56 11.61 0.93
CA LYS A 42 -7.22 10.80 -0.08
C LYS A 42 -7.73 11.68 -1.21
N ILE A 43 -7.37 11.36 -2.45
CA ILE A 43 -7.74 12.12 -3.64
C ILE A 43 -8.25 11.13 -4.68
N ASP A 44 -9.51 11.29 -5.05
CA ASP A 44 -10.15 10.47 -6.09
C ASP A 44 -9.89 8.96 -5.85
N GLY A 45 -10.26 8.50 -4.66
CA GLY A 45 -10.14 7.09 -4.28
C GLY A 45 -8.75 6.62 -3.83
N SER A 46 -7.68 7.36 -4.11
CA SER A 46 -6.29 6.99 -3.82
C SER A 46 -5.71 7.79 -2.66
N TYR A 47 -4.90 7.15 -1.81
CA TYR A 47 -4.16 7.81 -0.75
C TYR A 47 -2.78 8.26 -1.26
N LEU A 48 -2.35 9.46 -0.88
CA LEU A 48 -0.98 9.89 -1.08
C LEU A 48 -0.12 9.28 0.03
N THR A 49 0.59 8.20 -0.26
CA THR A 49 1.46 7.48 0.69
C THR A 49 2.92 7.59 0.28
N MET A 50 3.82 7.35 1.24
CA MET A 50 5.25 7.20 0.99
C MET A 50 5.66 5.74 0.82
N ASP A 51 4.69 4.84 0.66
CA ASP A 51 4.93 3.41 0.48
C ASP A 51 5.65 3.15 -0.85
N THR A 52 6.49 2.14 -0.85
CA THR A 52 7.23 1.74 -2.04
C THR A 52 6.41 0.92 -3.02
N SER A 53 5.26 0.42 -2.59
CA SER A 53 4.31 -0.34 -3.43
C SER A 53 2.89 -0.21 -2.92
N SER A 54 1.93 -0.36 -3.83
CA SER A 54 0.50 -0.39 -3.53
C SER A 54 -0.19 -1.38 -4.47
N THR A 55 -1.18 -2.11 -3.97
CA THR A 55 -1.98 -3.06 -4.74
C THR A 55 -3.47 -2.77 -4.52
N GLY A 56 -4.21 -2.74 -5.61
CA GLY A 56 -5.66 -2.64 -5.64
C GLY A 56 -6.28 -3.92 -6.19
N TYR A 57 -7.44 -4.29 -5.68
CA TYR A 57 -8.23 -5.43 -6.14
C TYR A 57 -9.65 -4.98 -6.44
N SER A 58 -10.21 -5.47 -7.53
CA SER A 58 -11.62 -5.30 -7.83
C SER A 58 -12.41 -6.49 -7.25
N PHE A 59 -12.60 -6.49 -5.93
CA PHE A 59 -13.51 -7.45 -5.29
C PHE A 59 -14.94 -6.95 -5.36
N ASN A 60 -15.69 -7.41 -6.31
CA ASN A 60 -17.14 -7.24 -6.26
C ASN A 60 -17.74 -8.38 -5.42
N SER A 61 -17.67 -8.23 -4.08
CA SER A 61 -18.14 -9.25 -3.12
C SER A 61 -19.67 -9.49 -3.18
N LEU A 62 -20.42 -8.61 -3.83
CA LEU A 62 -21.87 -8.68 -3.91
C LEU A 62 -22.38 -9.09 -5.30
N THR A 63 -21.59 -8.91 -6.34
CA THR A 63 -21.91 -9.32 -7.71
C THR A 63 -20.64 -9.88 -8.36
N ARG A 64 -20.24 -11.10 -7.97
CA ARG A 64 -19.33 -11.85 -8.84
C ARG A 64 -20.05 -11.97 -10.17
N GLY A 65 -19.46 -11.41 -11.21
CA GLY A 65 -19.94 -11.60 -12.55
C GLY A 65 -20.03 -13.10 -12.87
N ILE A 66 -20.83 -13.46 -13.82
CA ILE A 66 -20.94 -14.86 -14.27
C ILE A 66 -19.59 -15.31 -14.85
N HIS A 67 -18.86 -14.40 -15.47
CA HIS A 67 -17.60 -14.66 -16.19
C HIS A 67 -16.39 -14.06 -15.46
N LEU A 68 -16.43 -12.79 -15.07
CA LEU A 68 -15.33 -12.09 -14.43
C LEU A 68 -15.25 -12.43 -12.94
N MET A 69 -14.13 -12.99 -12.50
CA MET A 69 -13.91 -13.40 -11.12
C MET A 69 -13.16 -12.35 -10.31
N ASP A 70 -12.03 -11.85 -10.84
CA ASP A 70 -11.11 -10.97 -10.10
C ASP A 70 -10.28 -10.10 -11.03
N GLY A 71 -9.98 -8.90 -10.58
CA GLY A 71 -9.04 -7.98 -11.20
C GLY A 71 -8.07 -7.44 -10.16
N GLU A 72 -6.79 -7.44 -10.49
CA GLU A 72 -5.70 -6.90 -9.66
C GLU A 72 -4.91 -5.87 -10.45
N CYS A 73 -4.52 -4.78 -9.79
CA CYS A 73 -3.48 -3.90 -10.29
C CYS A 73 -2.53 -3.48 -9.18
N SER A 74 -1.26 -3.29 -9.50
CA SER A 74 -0.26 -2.86 -8.53
C SER A 74 0.78 -1.93 -9.15
N ILE A 75 1.32 -1.05 -8.30
CA ILE A 75 2.41 -0.16 -8.63
C ILE A 75 3.53 -0.33 -7.62
N THR A 76 4.78 -0.36 -8.09
CA THR A 76 5.95 -0.52 -7.25
C THR A 76 7.05 0.47 -7.69
N ASN A 77 7.70 1.09 -6.73
CA ASN A 77 8.91 1.87 -6.98
C ASN A 77 10.06 0.90 -7.31
N ALA A 78 10.35 0.71 -8.59
CA ALA A 78 11.33 -0.26 -9.08
C ALA A 78 12.77 0.25 -9.01
N ALA A 79 12.97 1.57 -9.12
CA ALA A 79 14.28 2.22 -9.03
C ALA A 79 14.10 3.73 -8.80
N LYS A 80 15.22 4.45 -8.69
CA LYS A 80 15.28 5.87 -8.36
C LYS A 80 14.38 6.78 -9.23
N ASP A 81 14.15 6.41 -10.48
CA ASP A 81 13.38 7.14 -11.49
C ASP A 81 12.47 6.20 -12.30
N LYS A 82 12.07 5.07 -11.70
CA LYS A 82 11.29 4.04 -12.38
C LYS A 82 10.20 3.49 -11.48
N ILE A 83 9.03 3.35 -12.04
CA ILE A 83 7.92 2.61 -11.46
C ILE A 83 7.64 1.37 -12.31
N TYR A 84 7.20 0.31 -11.66
CA TYR A 84 6.70 -0.91 -12.29
C TYR A 84 5.21 -0.98 -12.04
N ALA A 85 4.42 -0.97 -13.10
CA ALA A 85 2.97 -1.12 -13.07
C ALA A 85 2.60 -2.50 -13.61
N TYR A 86 1.66 -3.14 -12.94
CA TYR A 86 1.20 -4.50 -13.20
C TYR A 86 -0.32 -4.54 -13.11
N ALA A 87 -0.94 -5.39 -13.92
CA ALA A 87 -2.35 -5.75 -13.79
C ALA A 87 -2.61 -7.18 -14.27
N SER A 88 -3.62 -7.81 -13.70
CA SER A 88 -4.13 -9.12 -14.13
C SER A 88 -5.65 -9.18 -14.07
N THR A 89 -6.24 -9.93 -14.97
CA THR A 89 -7.67 -10.24 -14.98
C THR A 89 -7.85 -11.75 -14.95
N THR A 90 -8.73 -12.22 -14.08
CA THR A 90 -9.07 -13.64 -13.93
C THR A 90 -10.56 -13.84 -14.16
N ALA A 91 -10.91 -14.75 -15.05
CA ALA A 91 -12.28 -15.21 -15.26
C ALA A 91 -12.57 -16.53 -14.50
N ASN A 92 -13.84 -16.81 -14.23
CA ASN A 92 -14.27 -18.04 -13.56
C ASN A 92 -14.03 -19.31 -14.39
N HIS A 93 -13.92 -19.16 -15.69
CA HIS A 93 -13.72 -20.22 -16.68
C HIS A 93 -13.15 -19.58 -17.96
N GLU A 94 -12.78 -20.38 -18.92
CA GLU A 94 -12.40 -19.94 -20.27
C GLU A 94 -13.51 -19.10 -20.90
N VAL A 95 -13.17 -17.90 -21.35
CA VAL A 95 -14.07 -16.93 -21.98
C VAL A 95 -13.61 -16.62 -23.38
N ASP A 96 -14.55 -16.18 -24.25
CA ASP A 96 -14.25 -15.89 -25.67
C ASP A 96 -13.35 -14.66 -25.82
N TYR A 97 -13.34 -13.77 -24.79
CA TYR A 97 -12.53 -12.57 -24.82
C TYR A 97 -12.27 -12.09 -23.38
N ILE A 98 -11.01 -11.89 -23.04
CA ILE A 98 -10.57 -11.37 -21.74
C ILE A 98 -9.60 -10.22 -21.95
N GLY A 99 -9.59 -9.23 -21.05
CA GLY A 99 -8.65 -8.13 -21.16
C GLY A 99 -8.55 -7.25 -19.94
N VAL A 100 -7.58 -6.35 -20.05
CA VAL A 100 -7.32 -5.32 -19.05
C VAL A 100 -6.82 -4.05 -19.71
N ILE A 101 -7.36 -2.90 -19.31
CA ILE A 101 -6.85 -1.58 -19.64
C ILE A 101 -6.17 -1.04 -18.40
N VAL A 102 -4.91 -0.67 -18.52
CA VAL A 102 -4.12 -0.15 -17.39
C VAL A 102 -3.84 1.32 -17.60
N TYR A 103 -4.10 2.11 -16.58
CA TYR A 103 -3.84 3.55 -16.54
C TYR A 103 -2.80 3.84 -15.47
N VAL A 104 -1.86 4.71 -15.77
CA VAL A 104 -0.89 5.22 -14.82
C VAL A 104 -1.03 6.73 -14.73
N ASP A 105 -1.23 7.23 -13.52
CA ASP A 105 -1.43 8.65 -13.26
C ASP A 105 -0.33 9.20 -12.35
N GLN A 106 0.00 10.47 -12.58
CA GLN A 106 0.83 11.30 -11.70
C GLN A 106 -0.07 12.31 -10.96
N TYR A 107 0.18 12.50 -9.68
CA TYR A 107 -0.48 13.55 -8.93
C TYR A 107 0.14 14.92 -9.26
N ILE A 108 -0.70 15.87 -9.64
CA ILE A 108 -0.33 17.24 -10.00
C ILE A 108 -0.67 18.14 -8.81
N GLU A 109 0.34 18.55 -8.04
CA GLU A 109 0.17 19.32 -6.80
C GLU A 109 -0.53 20.66 -7.02
N GLU A 110 -0.23 21.35 -8.14
CA GLU A 110 -0.79 22.67 -8.48
C GLU A 110 -2.31 22.63 -8.65
N THR A 111 -2.84 21.54 -9.17
CA THR A 111 -4.28 21.39 -9.41
C THR A 111 -4.98 20.53 -8.36
N GLY A 112 -4.21 19.76 -7.58
CA GLY A 112 -4.73 18.79 -6.63
C GLY A 112 -5.43 17.61 -7.29
N LYS A 113 -5.05 17.26 -8.52
CA LYS A 113 -5.70 16.22 -9.34
C LYS A 113 -4.68 15.20 -9.87
N TRP A 114 -5.18 14.06 -10.25
CA TRP A 114 -4.43 13.07 -11.00
C TRP A 114 -4.42 13.39 -12.48
N GLY A 115 -3.27 13.28 -13.13
CA GLY A 115 -3.08 13.42 -14.56
C GLY A 115 -2.53 12.12 -15.14
N GLN A 116 -3.19 11.58 -16.15
CA GLN A 116 -2.76 10.35 -16.81
C GLN A 116 -1.45 10.58 -17.58
N ILE A 117 -0.45 9.73 -17.33
CA ILE A 117 0.85 9.77 -17.97
C ILE A 117 1.09 8.59 -18.93
N ASP A 118 0.37 7.48 -18.73
CA ASP A 118 0.43 6.32 -19.61
C ASP A 118 -0.88 5.53 -19.57
N CYS A 119 -1.17 4.80 -20.66
CA CYS A 119 -2.30 3.91 -20.77
C CYS A 119 -2.00 2.84 -21.82
N TRP A 120 -2.35 1.58 -21.54
CA TRP A 120 -2.26 0.50 -22.50
C TRP A 120 -3.32 -0.56 -22.22
N MET A 121 -3.63 -1.34 -23.25
CA MET A 121 -4.58 -2.44 -23.18
C MET A 121 -3.91 -3.73 -23.64
N VAL A 122 -4.27 -4.83 -23.00
CA VAL A 122 -3.92 -6.19 -23.44
C VAL A 122 -5.18 -7.03 -23.41
N THR A 123 -5.35 -7.85 -24.43
CA THR A 123 -6.50 -8.75 -24.61
C THR A 123 -6.04 -10.12 -25.08
N ASP A 124 -6.83 -11.14 -24.80
CA ASP A 124 -6.66 -12.50 -25.31
C ASP A 124 -8.02 -13.15 -25.58
N GLU A 125 -8.01 -14.22 -26.35
CA GLU A 125 -9.20 -14.99 -26.75
C GLU A 125 -9.04 -16.43 -26.23
N ASP A 126 -10.19 -17.06 -25.90
CA ASP A 126 -10.25 -18.45 -25.41
C ASP A 126 -9.35 -18.71 -24.18
N GLU A 127 -9.28 -17.74 -23.28
CA GLU A 127 -8.48 -17.78 -22.06
C GLU A 127 -9.29 -17.44 -20.81
N TYR A 128 -8.79 -17.85 -19.65
CA TYR A 128 -9.40 -17.52 -18.35
C TYR A 128 -8.53 -16.57 -17.50
N PHE A 129 -7.32 -16.24 -17.97
CA PHE A 129 -6.39 -15.39 -17.23
C PHE A 129 -5.52 -14.58 -18.19
N ILE A 130 -5.38 -13.29 -17.91
CA ILE A 130 -4.46 -12.41 -18.61
C ILE A 130 -3.66 -11.55 -17.63
N ILE A 131 -2.43 -11.26 -18.01
CA ILE A 131 -1.47 -10.49 -17.20
C ILE A 131 -0.71 -9.52 -18.09
N THR A 132 -0.44 -8.34 -17.56
CA THR A 132 0.42 -7.35 -18.21
C THR A 132 1.23 -6.56 -17.20
N SER A 133 2.37 -6.04 -17.66
CA SER A 133 3.19 -5.15 -16.84
C SER A 133 4.03 -4.24 -17.70
N LYS A 134 4.41 -3.09 -17.14
CA LYS A 134 5.28 -2.12 -17.80
C LYS A 134 6.15 -1.39 -16.77
N THR A 135 7.41 -1.16 -17.13
CA THR A 135 8.29 -0.28 -16.38
C THR A 135 8.33 1.08 -17.06
N LEU A 136 7.99 2.13 -16.33
CA LEU A 136 8.00 3.51 -16.81
C LEU A 136 9.14 4.29 -16.16
N THR A 137 9.79 5.16 -16.93
CA THR A 137 10.67 6.19 -16.38
C THR A 137 9.83 7.39 -15.99
N VAL A 138 9.98 7.85 -14.76
CA VAL A 138 9.16 8.90 -14.17
C VAL A 138 10.01 9.95 -13.45
N GLU A 139 9.46 11.13 -13.25
CA GLU A 139 10.07 12.17 -12.44
C GLU A 139 10.03 11.82 -10.96
N ARG A 140 11.02 12.28 -10.19
CA ARG A 140 11.11 12.04 -8.75
C ARG A 140 10.31 13.09 -7.98
N GLY A 141 9.93 12.71 -6.76
CA GLY A 141 9.28 13.62 -5.83
C GLY A 141 7.80 13.80 -6.11
N HIS A 142 7.22 12.99 -7.00
CA HIS A 142 5.79 12.96 -7.28
C HIS A 142 5.16 11.66 -6.79
N TYR A 143 3.85 11.71 -6.58
CA TYR A 143 3.04 10.52 -6.30
C TYR A 143 2.52 9.96 -7.60
N TYR A 144 2.50 8.64 -7.68
CA TYR A 144 1.99 7.88 -8.83
C TYR A 144 0.97 6.87 -8.35
N ARG A 145 -0.04 6.60 -9.18
CA ARG A 145 -1.00 5.51 -8.97
C ARG A 145 -1.18 4.71 -10.24
N VAL A 146 -1.62 3.47 -10.09
CA VAL A 146 -2.17 2.64 -11.15
C VAL A 146 -3.63 2.36 -10.85
N HIS A 147 -4.46 2.34 -11.87
CA HIS A 147 -5.80 1.76 -11.84
C HIS A 147 -6.05 1.01 -13.14
N ALA A 148 -7.02 0.10 -13.14
CA ALA A 148 -7.28 -0.74 -14.29
C ALA A 148 -8.78 -1.02 -14.45
N ASP A 149 -9.21 -1.14 -15.70
CA ASP A 149 -10.51 -1.67 -16.08
C ASP A 149 -10.32 -3.12 -16.53
N HIS A 150 -11.02 -4.04 -15.88
CA HIS A 150 -10.95 -5.47 -16.15
C HIS A 150 -12.25 -5.90 -16.84
N PHE A 151 -12.15 -6.72 -17.89
CA PHE A 151 -13.32 -7.19 -18.60
C PHE A 151 -13.18 -8.63 -19.09
N ALA A 152 -14.32 -9.33 -19.13
CA ALA A 152 -14.44 -10.67 -19.66
C ALA A 152 -15.78 -10.81 -20.42
N ARG A 153 -15.78 -11.58 -21.52
CA ARG A 153 -16.95 -11.84 -22.36
C ARG A 153 -16.97 -13.28 -22.81
N LYS A 154 -18.07 -14.00 -22.57
CA LYS A 154 -18.27 -15.37 -23.09
C LYS A 154 -19.10 -15.40 -24.36
N ASP A 155 -20.07 -14.51 -24.47
CA ASP A 155 -20.95 -14.39 -25.64
C ASP A 155 -20.93 -12.95 -26.16
N PRO A 156 -21.26 -12.71 -27.45
CA PRO A 156 -21.24 -11.35 -28.01
C PRO A 156 -22.07 -10.31 -27.22
N ASP A 157 -23.08 -10.78 -26.50
CA ASP A 157 -24.06 -9.92 -25.83
C ASP A 157 -23.78 -9.72 -24.32
N THR A 158 -22.74 -10.37 -23.76
CA THR A 158 -22.43 -10.32 -22.31
C THR A 158 -20.99 -9.88 -22.05
N ILE A 159 -20.77 -8.59 -21.87
CA ILE A 159 -19.49 -8.06 -21.37
C ILE A 159 -19.65 -7.78 -19.87
N GLU A 160 -18.72 -8.28 -19.07
CA GLU A 160 -18.60 -7.94 -17.65
C GLU A 160 -17.33 -7.11 -17.45
N GLU A 161 -17.49 -5.98 -16.73
CA GLU A 161 -16.42 -5.02 -16.47
C GLU A 161 -16.33 -4.70 -14.95
N THR A 162 -15.12 -4.45 -14.46
CA THR A 162 -14.87 -3.91 -13.10
C THR A 162 -13.72 -2.93 -13.10
#